data_2753c649ff60def7564f70ff9e72e6c0
#
_entry.id   2753c649ff60def7564f70ff9e72e6c0
#
_cell.length_a   1.000
_cell.length_b   1.000
_cell.length_c   1.000
_cell.angle_alpha   90.00
_cell.angle_beta   90.00
_cell.angle_gamma   90.00
#
_symmetry.space_group_name_H-M   'P 1'
#
loop_
_entity.id
_entity.type
_entity.pdbx_description
1 polymer ?
#
loop_
_entity_poly.entity_id
_entity_poly.type
_entity_poly.pdbx_seq_one_letter_code
_entity_poly.pdbx_strand_id
1 'polypeptide(L)'
;MDYYKGKHKITTEENRQNKLVCNHAHDISDTASSYFIGNPIAYTCKEDITPLTDALELAGADEADGDNGLELSIYGLAYEYIYMKEDENDLCIKNLSAEHTFMVKDDSIEEKELFAVYYYIRKDDSGKARDHFISTVLTKNFKYELDIEDCDEPQTMDEIGVPHYMSDIPVIEYLNNKMAIGDFE
;
A
#
# COMPACT_ATOMS: atom_id res chain seq x y z
N MET A 1 -0.60 -13.67 2.95
CA MET A 1 -0.06 -13.84 1.57
C MET A 1 0.12 -15.29 1.11
N ASP A 2 0.65 -16.23 1.88
CA ASP A 2 0.89 -17.62 1.41
C ASP A 2 -0.39 -18.37 1.01
N TYR A 3 -1.48 -18.17 1.73
CA TYR A 3 -2.79 -18.75 1.38
C TYR A 3 -3.30 -18.22 0.04
N TYR A 4 -3.24 -16.92 -0.19
CA TYR A 4 -3.62 -16.30 -1.46
C TYR A 4 -2.78 -16.81 -2.65
N LYS A 5 -1.49 -17.10 -2.41
CA LYS A 5 -0.60 -17.71 -3.41
C LYS A 5 -0.80 -19.23 -3.57
N GLY A 6 -1.76 -19.82 -2.92
CA GLY A 6 -2.05 -21.26 -2.99
C GLY A 6 -1.00 -22.16 -2.31
N LYS A 7 -0.15 -21.59 -1.44
CA LYS A 7 0.88 -22.32 -0.71
C LYS A 7 0.30 -22.95 0.57
N HIS A 8 -0.65 -23.88 0.42
CA HIS A 8 -1.24 -24.57 1.54
C HIS A 8 -0.30 -25.69 2.06
N LYS A 9 -0.26 -25.88 3.39
CA LYS A 9 0.36 -27.06 3.99
C LYS A 9 -0.49 -28.28 3.64
N ILE A 10 -0.03 -29.09 2.69
CA ILE A 10 -0.68 -30.36 2.36
C ILE A 10 -0.24 -31.37 3.41
N THR A 11 -1.16 -31.78 4.29
CA THR A 11 -0.91 -32.88 5.24
C THR A 11 -0.79 -34.17 4.44
N THR A 12 0.41 -34.75 4.39
CA THR A 12 0.68 -36.00 3.70
C THR A 12 0.27 -37.15 4.60
N GLU A 13 -0.91 -37.73 4.39
CA GLU A 13 -1.10 -39.16 4.70
C GLU A 13 -0.37 -39.94 3.61
N GLU A 14 0.47 -40.86 3.98
CA GLU A 14 1.49 -41.54 3.14
C GLU A 14 0.94 -42.27 1.90
N ASN A 15 -0.37 -42.43 1.72
CA ASN A 15 -0.98 -43.28 0.71
C ASN A 15 -1.88 -42.53 -0.33
N ARG A 16 -1.90 -41.23 -0.43
CA ARG A 16 -2.69 -40.52 -1.45
C ARG A 16 -1.81 -40.09 -2.63
N GLN A 17 -2.02 -40.72 -3.79
CA GLN A 17 -1.30 -40.41 -5.03
C GLN A 17 -1.72 -39.10 -5.71
N ASN A 18 -2.92 -38.59 -5.42
CA ASN A 18 -3.45 -37.37 -6.02
C ASN A 18 -3.61 -36.26 -4.98
N LYS A 19 -2.87 -35.18 -5.14
CA LYS A 19 -2.93 -33.97 -4.31
C LYS A 19 -3.53 -32.85 -5.15
N LEU A 20 -4.75 -32.47 -4.85
CA LEU A 20 -5.41 -31.31 -5.48
C LEU A 20 -5.40 -30.16 -4.47
N VAL A 21 -4.89 -29.02 -4.88
CA VAL A 21 -4.96 -27.76 -4.12
C VAL A 21 -5.94 -26.84 -4.82
N CYS A 22 -7.02 -26.48 -4.12
CA CYS A 22 -7.95 -25.45 -4.56
C CYS A 22 -7.57 -24.13 -3.86
N ASN A 23 -7.32 -23.09 -4.63
CA ASN A 23 -6.93 -21.78 -4.09
C ASN A 23 -8.17 -20.92 -3.82
N HIS A 24 -8.98 -21.32 -2.84
CA HIS A 24 -10.19 -20.59 -2.48
C HIS A 24 -9.94 -19.17 -1.98
N ALA A 25 -8.79 -18.90 -1.35
CA ALA A 25 -8.45 -17.56 -0.91
C ALA A 25 -8.32 -16.59 -2.10
N HIS A 26 -7.67 -17.04 -3.18
CA HIS A 26 -7.56 -16.27 -4.43
C HIS A 26 -8.95 -16.01 -5.03
N ASP A 27 -9.77 -17.06 -5.15
CA ASP A 27 -11.11 -16.95 -5.75
C ASP A 27 -12.01 -15.99 -4.94
N ILE A 28 -11.91 -16.01 -3.61
CA ILE A 28 -12.65 -15.09 -2.72
C ILE A 28 -12.21 -13.65 -2.97
N SER A 29 -10.89 -13.39 -2.90
CA SER A 29 -10.35 -12.03 -3.06
C SER A 29 -10.62 -11.45 -4.43
N ASP A 30 -10.45 -12.22 -5.49
CA ASP A 30 -10.74 -11.77 -6.85
C ASP A 30 -12.24 -11.48 -7.06
N THR A 31 -13.11 -12.31 -6.47
CA THR A 31 -14.55 -12.09 -6.54
C THR A 31 -14.96 -10.84 -5.76
N ALA A 32 -14.46 -10.67 -4.54
CA ALA A 32 -14.75 -9.52 -3.68
C ALA A 32 -14.27 -8.20 -4.33
N SER A 33 -13.02 -8.17 -4.79
CA SER A 33 -12.43 -7.01 -5.46
C SER A 33 -13.18 -6.67 -6.76
N SER A 34 -13.50 -7.66 -7.61
CA SER A 34 -14.24 -7.46 -8.84
C SER A 34 -15.67 -6.94 -8.60
N TYR A 35 -16.30 -7.35 -7.49
CA TYR A 35 -17.63 -6.85 -7.12
C TYR A 35 -17.55 -5.42 -6.59
N PHE A 36 -16.54 -5.09 -5.80
CA PHE A 36 -16.36 -3.79 -5.16
C PHE A 36 -15.91 -2.69 -6.14
N ILE A 37 -14.93 -2.99 -6.98
CA ILE A 37 -14.27 -2.03 -7.90
C ILE A 37 -14.34 -2.47 -9.37
N GLY A 38 -15.28 -3.35 -9.73
CA GLY A 38 -15.45 -3.82 -11.11
C GLY A 38 -15.90 -2.76 -12.11
N ASN A 39 -16.30 -1.57 -11.63
CA ASN A 39 -16.54 -0.39 -12.45
C ASN A 39 -15.75 0.79 -11.88
N PRO A 40 -15.22 1.67 -12.76
CA PRO A 40 -14.54 2.89 -12.34
C PRO A 40 -15.40 3.76 -11.42
N ILE A 41 -14.76 4.45 -10.48
CA ILE A 41 -15.44 5.39 -9.58
C ILE A 41 -15.86 6.62 -10.37
N ALA A 42 -17.15 6.95 -10.35
CA ALA A 42 -17.69 8.13 -11.03
C ALA A 42 -17.83 9.31 -10.08
N TYR A 43 -17.19 10.42 -10.41
CA TYR A 43 -17.27 11.67 -9.67
C TYR A 43 -18.31 12.59 -10.28
N THR A 44 -19.17 13.18 -9.45
CA THR A 44 -20.18 14.15 -9.92
C THR A 44 -20.21 15.37 -9.01
N CYS A 45 -20.25 16.56 -9.60
CA CYS A 45 -20.36 17.84 -8.91
C CYS A 45 -21.30 18.79 -9.67
N LYS A 46 -21.76 19.86 -9.01
CA LYS A 46 -22.51 20.94 -9.65
C LYS A 46 -21.60 21.89 -10.43
N GLU A 47 -20.34 21.94 -10.05
CA GLU A 47 -19.29 22.74 -10.68
C GLU A 47 -18.55 21.91 -11.71
N ASP A 48 -17.78 22.56 -12.58
CA ASP A 48 -16.93 21.87 -13.55
C ASP A 48 -15.74 21.22 -12.84
N ILE A 49 -15.71 19.89 -12.83
CA ILE A 49 -14.63 19.06 -12.24
C ILE A 49 -13.75 18.39 -13.31
N THR A 50 -13.90 18.79 -14.58
CA THR A 50 -13.09 18.24 -15.67
C THR A 50 -11.58 18.27 -15.37
N PRO A 51 -10.99 19.36 -14.84
CA PRO A 51 -9.55 19.36 -14.53
C PRO A 51 -9.13 18.30 -13.48
N LEU A 52 -10.03 17.99 -12.52
CA LEU A 52 -9.77 16.95 -11.52
C LEU A 52 -9.88 15.56 -12.16
N THR A 53 -10.93 15.30 -12.93
CA THR A 53 -11.13 13.99 -13.57
C THR A 53 -10.03 13.69 -14.59
N ASP A 54 -9.59 14.69 -15.38
CA ASP A 54 -8.48 14.55 -16.31
C ASP A 54 -7.15 14.25 -15.57
N ALA A 55 -6.91 14.91 -14.43
CA ALA A 55 -5.73 14.63 -13.61
C ALA A 55 -5.74 13.23 -13.00
N LEU A 56 -6.89 12.76 -12.53
CA LEU A 56 -7.06 11.39 -12.00
C LEU A 56 -6.89 10.35 -13.09
N GLU A 57 -7.44 10.55 -14.28
CA GLU A 57 -7.27 9.68 -15.44
C GLU A 57 -5.80 9.59 -15.84
N LEU A 58 -5.11 10.74 -15.92
CA LEU A 58 -3.68 10.79 -16.24
C LEU A 58 -2.83 10.10 -15.18
N ALA A 59 -3.22 10.20 -13.91
CA ALA A 59 -2.55 9.53 -12.79
C ALA A 59 -2.81 8.01 -12.74
N GLY A 60 -3.74 7.49 -13.52
CA GLY A 60 -4.12 6.07 -13.50
C GLY A 60 -4.93 5.67 -12.27
N ALA A 61 -5.81 6.56 -11.78
CA ALA A 61 -6.58 6.34 -10.56
C ALA A 61 -7.42 5.05 -10.60
N ASP A 62 -8.06 4.75 -11.74
CA ASP A 62 -8.88 3.53 -11.88
C ASP A 62 -8.07 2.24 -11.67
N GLU A 63 -6.82 2.19 -12.15
CA GLU A 63 -5.93 1.05 -11.93
C GLU A 63 -5.50 0.97 -10.46
N ALA A 64 -5.17 2.10 -9.86
CA ALA A 64 -4.80 2.19 -8.45
C ALA A 64 -5.96 1.77 -7.52
N ASP A 65 -7.20 2.17 -7.84
CA ASP A 65 -8.40 1.76 -7.13
C ASP A 65 -8.62 0.24 -7.19
N GLY A 66 -8.38 -0.37 -8.37
CA GLY A 66 -8.44 -1.82 -8.56
C GLY A 66 -7.43 -2.57 -7.68
N ASP A 67 -6.19 -2.10 -7.67
CA ASP A 67 -5.12 -2.66 -6.85
C ASP A 67 -5.42 -2.49 -5.35
N ASN A 68 -5.91 -1.32 -4.93
CA ASN A 68 -6.35 -1.07 -3.56
C ASN A 68 -7.47 -2.02 -3.14
N GLY A 69 -8.47 -2.24 -3.99
CA GLY A 69 -9.57 -3.18 -3.73
C GLY A 69 -9.08 -4.61 -3.51
N LEU A 70 -8.09 -5.04 -4.29
CA LEU A 70 -7.47 -6.36 -4.12
C LEU A 70 -6.66 -6.46 -2.84
N GLU A 71 -5.84 -5.44 -2.52
CA GLU A 71 -5.07 -5.41 -1.27
C GLU A 71 -5.96 -5.38 -0.03
N LEU A 72 -7.07 -4.63 -0.05
CA LEU A 72 -8.08 -4.63 1.00
C LEU A 72 -8.63 -6.03 1.25
N SER A 73 -8.96 -6.77 0.20
CA SER A 73 -9.46 -8.14 0.33
C SER A 73 -8.42 -9.11 0.86
N ILE A 74 -7.14 -8.95 0.48
CA ILE A 74 -6.05 -9.86 0.87
C ILE A 74 -5.54 -9.57 2.28
N TYR A 75 -5.26 -8.30 2.60
CA TYR A 75 -4.57 -7.88 3.83
C TYR A 75 -5.49 -7.23 4.86
N GLY A 76 -6.72 -6.88 4.46
CA GLY A 76 -7.64 -6.11 5.27
C GLY A 76 -7.35 -4.62 5.32
N LEU A 77 -6.26 -4.17 4.71
CA LEU A 77 -5.85 -2.78 4.58
C LEU A 77 -5.08 -2.54 3.29
N ALA A 78 -5.09 -1.30 2.80
CA ALA A 78 -4.34 -0.87 1.63
C ALA A 78 -3.80 0.55 1.85
N TYR A 79 -2.74 0.90 1.14
CA TYR A 79 -2.10 2.20 1.22
C TYR A 79 -1.91 2.81 -0.15
N GLU A 80 -2.28 4.07 -0.29
CA GLU A 80 -2.14 4.84 -1.51
C GLU A 80 -1.26 6.06 -1.26
N TYR A 81 -0.23 6.22 -2.08
CA TYR A 81 0.68 7.36 -2.05
C TYR A 81 0.38 8.31 -3.20
N ILE A 82 0.06 9.55 -2.86
CA ILE A 82 -0.25 10.61 -3.81
C ILE A 82 0.91 11.60 -3.82
N TYR A 83 1.48 11.89 -4.98
CA TYR A 83 2.60 12.80 -5.11
C TYR A 83 2.61 13.54 -6.44
N MET A 84 3.38 14.61 -6.51
CA MET A 84 3.64 15.36 -7.74
C MET A 84 5.04 15.02 -8.26
N LYS A 85 5.18 14.80 -9.55
CA LYS A 85 6.51 14.68 -10.17
C LYS A 85 7.21 16.02 -10.19
N GLU A 86 8.50 16.04 -9.83
CA GLU A 86 9.29 17.28 -9.70
C GLU A 86 9.40 18.07 -11.02
N ASP A 87 9.50 17.38 -12.15
CA ASP A 87 9.78 18.03 -13.45
C ASP A 87 8.52 18.32 -14.29
N GLU A 88 7.39 17.65 -14.02
CA GLU A 88 6.21 17.66 -14.91
C GLU A 88 4.98 18.29 -14.25
N ASN A 89 4.98 18.49 -12.93
CA ASN A 89 3.81 18.89 -12.12
C ASN A 89 2.59 17.98 -12.31
N ASP A 90 2.81 16.75 -12.74
CA ASP A 90 1.74 15.77 -12.92
C ASP A 90 1.43 15.09 -11.60
N LEU A 91 0.14 14.93 -11.32
CA LEU A 91 -0.35 14.12 -10.23
C LEU A 91 0.00 12.65 -10.49
N CYS A 92 0.52 11.98 -9.48
CA CYS A 92 0.82 10.54 -9.52
C CYS A 92 0.17 9.86 -8.32
N ILE A 93 -0.36 8.68 -8.58
CA ILE A 93 -0.94 7.80 -7.57
C ILE A 93 -0.16 6.48 -7.61
N LYS A 94 0.21 5.96 -6.44
CA LYS A 94 0.96 4.72 -6.33
C LYS A 94 0.49 3.92 -5.13
N ASN A 95 0.08 2.68 -5.37
CA ASN A 95 -0.21 1.72 -4.32
C ASN A 95 1.10 1.30 -3.64
N LEU A 96 1.12 1.39 -2.33
CA LEU A 96 2.20 0.91 -1.49
C LEU A 96 1.80 -0.43 -0.89
N SER A 97 2.70 -1.41 -0.95
CA SER A 97 2.41 -2.73 -0.42
C SER A 97 2.07 -2.70 1.07
N ALA A 98 0.94 -3.27 1.43
CA ALA A 98 0.50 -3.42 2.81
C ALA A 98 1.47 -4.24 3.69
N GLU A 99 2.29 -5.12 3.10
CA GLU A 99 3.34 -5.87 3.82
C GLU A 99 4.51 -4.96 4.25
N HIS A 100 4.66 -3.79 3.63
CA HIS A 100 5.84 -2.93 3.81
C HIS A 100 5.48 -1.48 4.16
N THR A 101 4.21 -1.21 4.42
CA THR A 101 3.72 0.13 4.75
C THR A 101 2.96 0.11 6.06
N PHE A 102 3.12 1.15 6.86
CA PHE A 102 2.28 1.37 8.03
C PHE A 102 2.12 2.86 8.33
N MET A 103 0.97 3.20 8.91
CA MET A 103 0.67 4.54 9.40
C MET A 103 0.88 4.59 10.90
N VAL A 104 1.61 5.59 11.37
CA VAL A 104 1.77 5.85 12.81
C VAL A 104 0.75 6.91 13.23
N LYS A 105 -0.05 6.57 14.24
CA LYS A 105 -1.08 7.42 14.82
C LYS A 105 -0.70 7.78 16.25
N ASP A 106 -1.20 8.89 16.76
CA ASP A 106 -1.03 9.24 18.15
C ASP A 106 -1.89 8.34 19.05
N ASP A 107 -1.63 8.37 20.36
CA ASP A 107 -2.36 7.61 21.38
C ASP A 107 -3.59 8.37 21.93
N SER A 108 -3.99 9.44 21.27
CA SER A 108 -5.21 10.18 21.63
C SER A 108 -6.47 9.44 21.16
N ILE A 109 -7.63 9.84 21.71
CA ILE A 109 -8.92 9.29 21.28
C ILE A 109 -9.21 9.57 19.80
N GLU A 110 -8.61 10.62 19.25
CA GLU A 110 -8.78 11.02 17.84
C GLU A 110 -7.90 10.23 16.88
N GLU A 111 -6.89 9.48 17.40
CA GLU A 111 -5.95 8.67 16.62
C GLU A 111 -5.38 9.42 15.39
N LYS A 112 -4.88 10.65 15.64
CA LYS A 112 -4.35 11.50 14.58
C LYS A 112 -3.15 10.86 13.91
N GLU A 113 -3.15 10.85 12.61
CA GLU A 113 -2.03 10.41 11.79
C GLU A 113 -0.83 11.33 11.98
N LEU A 114 0.32 10.75 12.31
CA LEU A 114 1.57 11.47 12.56
C LEU A 114 2.49 11.40 11.36
N PHE A 115 2.70 10.20 10.83
CA PHE A 115 3.51 9.95 9.63
C PHE A 115 3.25 8.54 9.09
N ALA A 116 3.55 8.34 7.82
CA ALA A 116 3.56 7.03 7.17
C ALA A 116 4.99 6.56 6.93
N VAL A 117 5.19 5.26 6.99
CA VAL A 117 6.48 4.62 6.68
C VAL A 117 6.28 3.55 5.63
N TYR A 118 7.07 3.64 4.56
CA TYR A 118 7.23 2.58 3.57
C TYR A 118 8.67 2.10 3.60
N TYR A 119 8.89 0.79 3.65
CA TYR A 119 10.23 0.22 3.72
C TYR A 119 10.40 -0.96 2.76
N TYR A 120 11.62 -1.16 2.30
CA TYR A 120 11.99 -2.31 1.47
C TYR A 120 13.44 -2.72 1.71
N ILE A 121 13.73 -4.00 1.46
CA ILE A 121 15.08 -4.54 1.54
C ILE A 121 15.77 -4.28 0.20
N ARG A 122 16.89 -3.56 0.24
CA ARG A 122 17.71 -3.33 -0.95
C ARG A 122 18.41 -4.63 -1.36
N LYS A 123 18.37 -4.93 -2.66
CA LYS A 123 19.11 -6.03 -3.24
C LYS A 123 20.43 -5.52 -3.82
N ASP A 124 21.49 -6.32 -3.73
CA ASP A 124 22.74 -6.04 -4.42
C ASP A 124 22.63 -6.34 -5.94
N ASP A 125 23.67 -6.03 -6.69
CA ASP A 125 23.71 -6.24 -8.15
C ASP A 125 23.59 -7.73 -8.55
N SER A 126 23.78 -8.66 -7.61
CA SER A 126 23.57 -10.10 -7.79
C SER A 126 22.14 -10.54 -7.47
N GLY A 127 21.28 -9.62 -7.00
CA GLY A 127 19.92 -9.89 -6.58
C GLY A 127 19.78 -10.46 -5.16
N LYS A 128 20.87 -10.55 -4.39
CA LYS A 128 20.86 -10.98 -2.99
C LYS A 128 20.41 -9.81 -2.11
N ALA A 129 19.47 -10.10 -1.19
CA ALA A 129 19.05 -9.12 -0.18
C ALA A 129 20.23 -8.67 0.68
N ARG A 130 20.36 -7.36 0.89
CA ARG A 130 21.29 -6.77 1.85
C ARG A 130 20.70 -6.82 3.25
N ASP A 131 21.55 -6.73 4.27
CA ASP A 131 21.12 -6.80 5.67
C ASP A 131 20.62 -5.44 6.21
N HIS A 132 20.17 -4.54 5.32
CA HIS A 132 19.63 -3.24 5.69
C HIS A 132 18.38 -2.88 4.90
N PHE A 133 17.58 -1.98 5.47
CA PHE A 133 16.34 -1.51 4.91
C PHE A 133 16.48 -0.07 4.43
N ILE A 134 15.85 0.22 3.29
CA ILE A 134 15.57 1.60 2.90
C ILE A 134 14.17 1.92 3.37
N SER A 135 14.04 3.00 4.15
CA SER A 135 12.77 3.49 4.64
C SER A 135 12.48 4.86 4.09
N THR A 136 11.28 5.04 3.56
CA THR A 136 10.72 6.35 3.20
C THR A 136 9.73 6.72 4.29
N VAL A 137 9.99 7.81 5.00
CA VAL A 137 9.10 8.37 6.02
C VAL A 137 8.43 9.61 5.46
N LEU A 138 7.11 9.62 5.47
CA LEU A 138 6.26 10.68 4.93
C LEU A 138 5.50 11.33 6.07
N THR A 139 5.92 12.55 6.42
CA THR A 139 5.26 13.40 7.41
C THR A 139 4.31 14.37 6.72
N LYS A 140 3.65 15.24 7.46
CA LYS A 140 2.77 16.27 6.90
C LYS A 140 3.44 17.21 5.88
N ASN A 141 4.74 17.49 6.05
CA ASN A 141 5.44 18.50 5.25
C ASN A 141 6.64 17.97 4.47
N PHE A 142 7.23 16.86 4.93
CA PHE A 142 8.52 16.40 4.43
C PHE A 142 8.51 14.89 4.15
N LYS A 143 9.25 14.52 3.12
CA LYS A 143 9.66 13.16 2.81
C LYS A 143 11.11 12.96 3.26
N TYR A 144 11.37 11.87 3.96
CA TYR A 144 12.71 11.44 4.36
C TYR A 144 13.02 10.09 3.74
N GLU A 145 14.24 9.92 3.25
CA GLU A 145 14.75 8.61 2.82
C GLU A 145 15.90 8.22 3.74
N LEU A 146 15.73 7.11 4.43
CA LEU A 146 16.68 6.60 5.42
C LEU A 146 17.22 5.25 4.95
N ASP A 147 18.54 5.13 4.89
CA ASP A 147 19.22 3.84 4.68
C ASP A 147 19.64 3.34 6.07
N ILE A 148 18.93 2.35 6.60
CA ILE A 148 19.06 1.87 7.98
C ILE A 148 19.92 0.61 7.96
N GLU A 149 21.23 0.78 8.15
CA GLU A 149 22.19 -0.33 8.33
C GLU A 149 22.18 -0.86 9.76
N ASP A 150 21.92 0.01 10.74
CA ASP A 150 21.85 -0.34 12.15
C ASP A 150 20.68 0.39 12.83
N CYS A 151 19.76 -0.38 13.42
CA CYS A 151 18.57 0.17 14.07
C CYS A 151 18.85 0.74 15.46
N ASP A 152 20.07 0.61 15.99
CA ASP A 152 20.44 1.03 17.36
C ASP A 152 20.82 2.52 17.46
N GLU A 153 21.05 3.23 16.33
CA GLU A 153 21.38 4.65 16.34
C GLU A 153 20.17 5.52 15.94
N PRO A 154 19.80 6.50 16.78
CA PRO A 154 18.72 7.43 16.44
C PRO A 154 19.12 8.31 15.25
N GLN A 155 18.35 8.25 14.17
CA GLN A 155 18.51 9.11 13.00
C GLN A 155 17.87 10.49 13.29
N THR A 156 18.63 11.57 13.06
CA THR A 156 18.07 12.94 13.09
C THR A 156 17.40 13.25 11.75
N MET A 157 16.08 13.29 11.73
CA MET A 157 15.29 13.50 10.50
C MET A 157 15.36 14.94 9.94
N ASP A 158 15.65 15.93 10.77
CA ASP A 158 15.53 17.36 10.42
C ASP A 158 16.51 17.84 9.34
N GLU A 159 17.61 17.10 9.11
CA GLU A 159 18.66 17.51 8.17
C GLU A 159 18.48 16.94 6.74
N ILE A 160 17.55 16.00 6.52
CA ILE A 160 17.48 15.20 5.28
C ILE A 160 16.09 15.31 4.59
N GLY A 161 15.14 16.03 5.20
CA GLY A 161 13.77 16.11 4.70
C GLY A 161 13.63 16.93 3.42
N VAL A 162 12.99 16.35 2.41
CA VAL A 162 12.60 17.02 1.16
C VAL A 162 11.13 17.43 1.26
N PRO A 163 10.76 18.71 1.08
CA PRO A 163 9.37 19.13 1.14
C PRO A 163 8.58 18.54 -0.04
N HIS A 164 7.42 17.95 0.22
CA HIS A 164 6.55 17.37 -0.83
C HIS A 164 5.40 18.27 -1.25
N TYR A 165 5.21 19.42 -0.60
CA TYR A 165 4.22 20.47 -0.92
C TYR A 165 2.74 20.02 -0.90
N MET A 166 2.43 18.84 -0.36
CA MET A 166 1.05 18.40 -0.15
C MET A 166 0.50 19.04 1.13
N SER A 167 -0.83 19.19 1.22
CA SER A 167 -1.48 19.84 2.37
C SER A 167 -1.49 18.99 3.65
N ASP A 168 -1.30 17.67 3.49
CA ASP A 168 -1.26 16.70 4.60
C ASP A 168 -0.31 15.54 4.27
N ILE A 169 -0.27 14.51 5.13
CA ILE A 169 0.50 13.28 4.87
C ILE A 169 0.04 12.70 3.52
N PRO A 170 0.94 12.52 2.55
CA PRO A 170 0.55 12.12 1.20
C PRO A 170 0.31 10.61 1.05
N VAL A 171 0.02 9.91 2.13
CA VAL A 171 -0.36 8.51 2.16
C VAL A 171 -1.72 8.37 2.79
N ILE A 172 -2.61 7.64 2.13
CA ILE A 172 -3.95 7.35 2.60
C ILE A 172 -4.01 5.89 3.00
N GLU A 173 -4.48 5.62 4.23
CA GLU A 173 -4.75 4.28 4.73
C GLU A 173 -6.22 3.93 4.51
N TYR A 174 -6.49 2.83 3.83
CA TYR A 174 -7.82 2.26 3.65
C TYR A 174 -7.96 1.00 4.49
N LEU A 175 -9.11 0.85 5.15
CA LEU A 175 -9.43 -0.33 5.95
C LEU A 175 -10.62 -1.07 5.34
N ASN A 176 -10.48 -2.37 5.12
CA ASN A 176 -11.57 -3.23 4.66
C ASN A 176 -12.71 -3.29 5.69
N ASN A 177 -12.33 -3.34 6.97
CA ASN A 177 -13.25 -3.34 8.10
C ASN A 177 -12.54 -2.78 9.35
N LYS A 178 -13.29 -2.60 10.44
CA LYS A 178 -12.75 -2.04 11.70
C LYS A 178 -11.61 -2.86 12.33
N MET A 179 -11.45 -4.11 11.93
CA MET A 179 -10.44 -5.02 12.48
C MET A 179 -9.24 -5.16 11.54
N ALA A 180 -9.24 -4.50 10.39
CA ALA A 180 -8.22 -4.61 9.34
C ALA A 180 -7.96 -6.08 8.94
N ILE A 181 -9.04 -6.84 8.70
CA ILE A 181 -8.99 -8.27 8.37
C ILE A 181 -9.37 -8.46 6.91
N GLY A 182 -8.64 -9.31 6.20
CA GLY A 182 -8.93 -9.71 4.82
C GLY A 182 -10.20 -10.58 4.70
N ASP A 183 -10.70 -10.77 3.50
CA ASP A 183 -12.00 -11.43 3.25
C ASP A 183 -11.95 -12.95 3.44
N PHE A 184 -10.77 -13.54 3.58
CA PHE A 184 -10.60 -15.00 3.75
C PHE A 184 -9.92 -15.39 5.08
N GLU A 185 -9.81 -14.48 6.04
CA GLU A 185 -9.28 -14.72 7.39
C GLU A 185 -10.34 -15.13 8.41
#